data_5f0e7e550b0187a0e1b393cb49ed9990
#
_entry.id   5f0e7e550b0187a0e1b393cb49ed9990
#
_cell.length_a   1.000
_cell.length_b   1.000
_cell.length_c   1.000
_cell.angle_alpha   90.00
_cell.angle_beta   90.00
_cell.angle_gamma   90.00
#
_symmetry.space_group_name_H-M   'P 1'
#
loop_
_entity.id
_entity.type
_entity.pdbx_description
1 polymer ?
#
loop_
_entity_poly.entity_id
_entity_poly.type
_entity_poly.pdbx_seq_one_letter_code
_entity_poly.pdbx_strand_id
1 'polypeptide(L)'
;LTSICRLDTMVTVVDANRFVNDIRSEDLLADRDESVDDEDERTIADLLIDQVEFCDVMIINKIDLISDEALEKLENVLRALQPEAKIIKTVNAKVELSDVLNTQLFDFEKASESAGWIKELTAGGHATHTPETEEYGITSFAYTRRLPFHAKRFHQWLEQMPENIVRTKGIVWLA
;
A
#
# COMPACT_ATOMS: atom_id res chain seq x y z
N LEU A 1 -15.80 -9.83 -0.94
CA LEU A 1 -14.93 -9.94 0.24
C LEU A 1 -15.65 -9.54 1.52
N THR A 2 -16.46 -8.50 1.50
CA THR A 2 -17.18 -7.96 2.69
C THR A 2 -18.11 -8.95 3.40
N SER A 3 -18.54 -10.03 2.73
CA SER A 3 -19.36 -11.09 3.35
C SER A 3 -18.54 -12.11 4.16
N ILE A 4 -17.21 -12.10 4.02
CA ILE A 4 -16.30 -13.09 4.63
C ILE A 4 -15.26 -12.41 5.52
N CYS A 5 -14.85 -11.19 5.16
CA CYS A 5 -13.81 -10.43 5.84
C CYS A 5 -14.33 -9.05 6.24
N ARG A 6 -13.83 -8.57 7.37
CA ARG A 6 -14.01 -7.19 7.82
C ARG A 6 -12.66 -6.48 7.75
N LEU A 7 -12.63 -5.25 7.24
CA LEU A 7 -11.48 -4.38 7.40
C LEU A 7 -11.39 -3.99 8.88
N ASP A 8 -10.25 -4.28 9.49
CA ASP A 8 -10.02 -4.14 10.92
C ASP A 8 -9.10 -2.97 11.24
N THR A 9 -8.06 -2.80 10.44
CA THR A 9 -7.01 -1.82 10.68
C THR A 9 -6.31 -1.47 9.38
N MET A 10 -6.08 -0.19 9.14
CA MET A 10 -5.20 0.31 8.09
C MET A 10 -3.81 0.52 8.69
N VAL A 11 -2.82 -0.24 8.23
CA VAL A 11 -1.45 -0.20 8.77
C VAL A 11 -0.49 0.33 7.71
N THR A 12 0.24 1.40 8.05
CA THR A 12 1.31 1.94 7.23
C THR A 12 2.66 1.72 7.88
N VAL A 13 3.64 1.28 7.09
CA VAL A 13 5.03 1.09 7.54
C VAL A 13 5.91 2.18 6.94
N VAL A 14 6.54 2.97 7.82
CA VAL A 14 7.42 4.07 7.46
C VAL A 14 8.88 3.67 7.68
N ASP A 15 9.71 3.82 6.66
CA ASP A 15 11.17 3.68 6.79
C ASP A 15 11.77 4.97 7.36
N ALA A 16 12.17 4.93 8.63
CA ALA A 16 12.68 6.11 9.33
C ALA A 16 13.89 6.75 8.66
N ASN A 17 14.73 5.94 8.00
CA ASN A 17 15.94 6.42 7.38
C ASN A 17 15.71 7.12 6.02
N ARG A 18 14.64 6.76 5.31
CA ARG A 18 14.37 7.25 3.95
C ARG A 18 13.26 8.29 3.88
N PHE A 19 12.25 8.17 4.72
CA PHE A 19 11.00 8.94 4.62
C PHE A 19 11.20 10.45 4.51
N VAL A 20 12.10 11.05 5.33
CA VAL A 20 12.33 12.50 5.31
C VAL A 20 12.96 12.97 4.00
N ASN A 21 13.77 12.13 3.38
CA ASN A 21 14.38 12.44 2.08
C ASN A 21 13.36 12.24 0.95
N ASP A 22 12.60 11.16 1.01
CA ASP A 22 11.63 10.80 -0.01
C ASP A 22 10.44 11.80 -0.03
N ILE A 23 9.97 12.27 1.12
CA ILE A 23 8.90 13.29 1.18
C ILE A 23 9.34 14.68 0.70
N ARG A 24 10.65 14.93 0.64
CA ARG A 24 11.23 16.17 0.09
C ARG A 24 11.66 16.02 -1.35
N SER A 25 11.60 14.84 -1.88
CA SER A 25 11.92 14.57 -3.28
C SER A 25 10.82 15.13 -4.18
N GLU A 26 11.22 15.78 -5.24
CA GLU A 26 10.35 16.17 -6.35
C GLU A 26 10.35 15.08 -7.46
N ASP A 27 10.97 13.93 -7.18
CA ASP A 27 11.04 12.83 -8.13
C ASP A 27 9.62 12.30 -8.41
N LEU A 28 9.32 12.10 -9.66
CA LEU A 28 8.11 11.41 -10.09
C LEU A 28 8.23 9.91 -9.81
N LEU A 29 7.13 9.24 -9.62
CA LEU A 29 7.10 7.78 -9.48
C LEU A 29 7.71 7.09 -10.70
N ALA A 30 7.51 7.65 -11.89
CA ALA A 30 8.12 7.19 -13.14
C ALA A 30 9.65 7.21 -13.12
N ASP A 31 10.28 8.19 -12.47
CA ASP A 31 11.74 8.32 -12.41
C ASP A 31 12.41 7.21 -11.57
N ARG A 32 11.63 6.53 -10.73
CA ARG A 32 12.11 5.44 -9.86
C ARG A 32 11.56 4.07 -10.22
N ASP A 33 10.93 3.90 -11.40
CA ASP A 33 10.25 2.68 -11.82
C ASP A 33 9.14 2.24 -10.83
N GLU A 34 8.56 3.20 -10.08
CA GLU A 34 7.51 2.96 -9.08
C GLU A 34 6.13 3.42 -9.60
N SER A 35 6.05 4.00 -10.80
CA SER A 35 4.81 4.40 -11.45
C SER A 35 4.00 3.17 -11.87
N VAL A 36 2.68 3.32 -11.83
CA VAL A 36 1.76 2.29 -12.34
C VAL A 36 1.69 2.34 -13.86
N ASP A 37 1.95 3.54 -14.43
CA ASP A 37 1.91 3.79 -15.87
C ASP A 37 2.73 5.06 -16.21
N ASP A 38 2.98 5.29 -17.52
CA ASP A 38 3.78 6.41 -18.05
C ASP A 38 3.07 7.77 -17.90
N GLU A 39 1.77 7.80 -17.56
CA GLU A 39 0.98 9.01 -17.35
C GLU A 39 0.82 9.36 -15.85
N ASP A 40 1.41 8.56 -14.94
CA ASP A 40 1.36 8.82 -13.50
C ASP A 40 2.27 10.01 -13.14
N GLU A 41 1.68 11.19 -13.03
CA GLU A 41 2.36 12.44 -12.67
C GLU A 41 2.54 12.62 -11.14
N ARG A 42 2.11 11.64 -10.32
CA ARG A 42 2.28 11.73 -8.86
C ARG A 42 3.75 11.70 -8.49
N THR A 43 4.08 12.47 -7.47
CA THR A 43 5.40 12.41 -6.85
C THR A 43 5.45 11.30 -5.81
N ILE A 44 6.66 10.87 -5.45
CA ILE A 44 6.86 9.95 -4.32
C ILE A 44 6.29 10.55 -3.04
N ALA A 45 6.42 11.87 -2.86
CA ALA A 45 5.87 12.57 -1.72
C ALA A 45 4.34 12.45 -1.64
N ASP A 46 3.63 12.58 -2.76
CA ASP A 46 2.16 12.43 -2.81
C ASP A 46 1.75 11.03 -2.37
N LEU A 47 2.39 9.99 -2.91
CA LEU A 47 2.11 8.61 -2.54
C LEU A 47 2.36 8.33 -1.05
N LEU A 48 3.46 8.85 -0.50
CA LEU A 48 3.80 8.67 0.92
C LEU A 48 2.84 9.40 1.84
N ILE A 49 2.40 10.61 1.47
CA ILE A 49 1.41 11.38 2.20
C ILE A 49 0.07 10.62 2.22
N ASP A 50 -0.41 10.17 1.07
CA ASP A 50 -1.65 9.38 0.96
C ASP A 50 -1.61 8.14 1.86
N GLN A 51 -0.51 7.39 1.84
CA GLN A 51 -0.35 6.20 2.68
C GLN A 51 -0.36 6.51 4.18
N VAL A 52 0.15 7.68 4.58
CA VAL A 52 0.17 8.09 5.99
C VAL A 52 -1.18 8.61 6.45
N GLU A 53 -1.88 9.42 5.63
CA GLU A 53 -3.15 10.03 5.99
C GLU A 53 -4.27 9.03 6.30
N PHE A 54 -4.23 7.85 5.69
CA PHE A 54 -5.30 6.85 5.81
C PHE A 54 -5.02 5.76 6.85
N CYS A 55 -3.91 5.81 7.58
CA CYS A 55 -3.58 4.74 8.51
C CYS A 55 -4.21 4.92 9.89
N ASP A 56 -4.61 3.80 10.50
CA ASP A 56 -5.01 3.71 11.90
C ASP A 56 -3.79 3.42 12.79
N VAL A 57 -2.84 2.64 12.24
CA VAL A 57 -1.58 2.28 12.92
C VAL A 57 -0.40 2.61 12.01
N MET A 58 0.56 3.31 12.54
CA MET A 58 1.78 3.70 11.87
C MET A 58 3.00 3.05 12.52
N ILE A 59 3.73 2.23 11.78
CA ILE A 59 4.92 1.54 12.24
C ILE A 59 6.15 2.29 11.72
N ILE A 60 6.84 3.02 12.58
CA ILE A 60 8.12 3.65 12.25
C ILE A 60 9.21 2.60 12.42
N ASN A 61 9.67 2.05 11.31
CA ASN A 61 10.68 0.99 11.28
C ASN A 61 12.09 1.54 11.01
N LYS A 62 13.10 0.75 11.34
CA LYS A 62 14.52 1.08 11.19
C LYS A 62 14.96 2.31 12.01
N ILE A 63 14.39 2.48 13.20
CA ILE A 63 14.74 3.60 14.07
C ILE A 63 16.21 3.57 14.53
N ASP A 64 16.84 2.39 14.48
CA ASP A 64 18.26 2.17 14.74
C ASP A 64 19.20 2.81 13.73
N LEU A 65 18.70 3.26 12.57
CA LEU A 65 19.50 3.88 11.51
C LEU A 65 19.50 5.42 11.55
N ILE A 66 18.78 6.02 12.49
CA ILE A 66 18.68 7.47 12.64
C ILE A 66 18.96 7.89 14.08
N SER A 67 19.30 9.18 14.29
CA SER A 67 19.46 9.73 15.64
C SER A 67 18.10 9.97 16.32
N ASP A 68 18.10 10.04 17.65
CA ASP A 68 16.89 10.35 18.43
C ASP A 68 16.27 11.69 18.04
N GLU A 69 17.09 12.71 17.72
CA GLU A 69 16.62 14.01 17.26
C GLU A 69 15.94 13.93 15.86
N ALA A 70 16.48 13.08 14.98
CA ALA A 70 15.88 12.84 13.67
C ALA A 70 14.56 12.07 13.81
N LEU A 71 14.49 11.11 14.73
CA LEU A 71 13.30 10.35 15.04
C LEU A 71 12.19 11.26 15.60
N GLU A 72 12.52 12.16 16.52
CA GLU A 72 11.56 13.12 17.07
C GLU A 72 10.99 14.05 15.98
N LYS A 73 11.87 14.55 15.08
CA LYS A 73 11.42 15.36 13.94
C LYS A 73 10.50 14.59 13.01
N LEU A 74 10.86 13.35 12.70
CA LEU A 74 10.04 12.47 11.87
C LEU A 74 8.68 12.22 12.53
N GLU A 75 8.64 11.89 13.82
CA GLU A 75 7.40 11.67 14.56
C GLU A 75 6.50 12.92 14.54
N ASN A 76 7.06 14.10 14.69
CA ASN A 76 6.32 15.36 14.61
C ASN A 76 5.70 15.58 13.22
N VAL A 77 6.43 15.30 12.15
CA VAL A 77 5.91 15.35 10.77
C VAL A 77 4.76 14.36 10.58
N LEU A 78 4.94 13.12 10.99
CA LEU A 78 3.93 12.08 10.88
C LEU A 78 2.67 12.38 11.69
N ARG A 79 2.84 12.95 12.90
CA ARG A 79 1.72 13.44 13.72
C ARG A 79 0.98 14.61 13.10
N ALA A 80 1.67 15.47 12.35
CA ALA A 80 1.01 16.56 11.64
C ALA A 80 0.17 16.06 10.47
N LEU A 81 0.61 14.97 9.79
CA LEU A 81 -0.13 14.34 8.70
C LEU A 81 -1.30 13.48 9.20
N GLN A 82 -1.06 12.68 10.26
CA GLN A 82 -2.08 11.79 10.82
C GLN A 82 -2.02 11.82 12.37
N PRO A 83 -2.76 12.76 13.00
CA PRO A 83 -2.67 12.98 14.45
C PRO A 83 -3.26 11.85 15.28
N GLU A 84 -4.18 11.08 14.72
CA GLU A 84 -4.94 10.06 15.46
C GLU A 84 -4.34 8.65 15.36
N ALA A 85 -3.44 8.41 14.39
CA ALA A 85 -2.84 7.11 14.23
C ALA A 85 -2.02 6.68 15.45
N LYS A 86 -2.12 5.41 15.82
CA LYS A 86 -1.27 4.81 16.82
C LYS A 86 0.14 4.63 16.25
N ILE A 87 1.15 5.31 16.81
CA ILE A 87 2.54 5.18 16.38
C ILE A 87 3.24 4.09 17.19
N ILE A 88 3.93 3.18 16.45
CA ILE A 88 4.77 2.13 17.00
C ILE A 88 6.18 2.29 16.42
N LYS A 89 7.17 2.44 17.29
CA LYS A 89 8.58 2.54 16.91
C LYS A 89 9.25 1.18 17.00
N THR A 90 9.96 0.76 15.95
CA THR A 90 10.49 -0.61 15.89
C THR A 90 11.76 -0.73 15.07
N VAL A 91 12.44 -1.85 15.27
CA VAL A 91 13.58 -2.32 14.48
C VAL A 91 13.23 -3.69 13.91
N ASN A 92 13.55 -3.91 12.62
CA ASN A 92 13.22 -5.14 11.91
C ASN A 92 11.72 -5.49 11.93
N ALA A 93 10.85 -4.48 11.94
CA ALA A 93 9.39 -4.61 11.96
C ALA A 93 8.85 -5.51 13.09
N LYS A 94 9.53 -5.56 14.24
CA LYS A 94 9.09 -6.31 15.40
C LYS A 94 7.97 -5.57 16.11
N VAL A 95 6.75 -6.05 15.93
CA VAL A 95 5.54 -5.52 16.57
C VAL A 95 4.73 -6.66 17.17
N GLU A 96 3.98 -6.39 18.22
CA GLU A 96 3.03 -7.34 18.77
C GLU A 96 1.86 -7.49 17.80
N LEU A 97 1.43 -8.74 17.55
CA LEU A 97 0.33 -8.99 16.61
C LEU A 97 -0.97 -8.32 17.03
N SER A 98 -1.21 -8.17 18.32
CA SER A 98 -2.36 -7.46 18.89
C SER A 98 -2.39 -5.97 18.56
N ASP A 99 -1.26 -5.40 18.14
CA ASP A 99 -1.16 -3.99 17.74
C ASP A 99 -1.64 -3.74 16.31
N VAL A 100 -1.71 -4.79 15.49
CA VAL A 100 -2.03 -4.70 14.07
C VAL A 100 -3.16 -5.64 13.61
N LEU A 101 -3.54 -6.60 14.46
CA LEU A 101 -4.63 -7.54 14.17
C LEU A 101 -5.69 -7.49 15.27
N ASN A 102 -6.94 -7.55 14.87
CA ASN A 102 -8.12 -7.50 15.72
C ASN A 102 -8.17 -6.26 16.65
N THR A 103 -7.65 -5.15 16.15
CA THR A 103 -7.59 -3.87 16.86
C THR A 103 -8.94 -3.14 16.85
N GLN A 104 -9.77 -3.39 15.84
CA GLN A 104 -11.06 -2.74 15.59
C GLN A 104 -10.94 -1.21 15.47
N LEU A 105 -9.78 -0.73 14.98
CA LEU A 105 -9.51 0.71 14.86
C LEU A 105 -10.13 1.31 13.59
N PHE A 106 -10.32 0.50 12.54
CA PHE A 106 -10.87 1.01 11.30
C PHE A 106 -12.34 1.42 11.48
N ASP A 107 -12.61 2.67 11.21
CA ASP A 107 -13.95 3.27 11.21
C ASP A 107 -14.23 3.83 9.82
N PHE A 108 -15.23 3.26 9.14
CA PHE A 108 -15.58 3.67 7.78
C PHE A 108 -16.15 5.10 7.74
N GLU A 109 -16.94 5.52 8.73
CA GLU A 109 -17.52 6.88 8.75
C GLU A 109 -16.39 7.91 8.89
N LYS A 110 -15.46 7.67 9.79
CA LYS A 110 -14.29 8.52 10.01
C LYS A 110 -13.35 8.53 8.79
N ALA A 111 -13.07 7.37 8.20
CA ALA A 111 -12.29 7.28 6.99
C ALA A 111 -12.94 8.05 5.83
N SER A 112 -14.26 7.98 5.68
CA SER A 112 -14.99 8.70 4.64
C SER A 112 -14.99 10.21 4.78
N GLU A 113 -14.71 10.74 5.98
CA GLU A 113 -14.59 12.17 6.25
C GLU A 113 -13.17 12.72 6.00
N SER A 114 -12.18 11.84 5.79
CA SER A 114 -10.81 12.26 5.50
C SER A 114 -10.70 12.96 4.14
N ALA A 115 -9.75 13.90 4.02
CA ALA A 115 -9.62 14.76 2.83
C ALA A 115 -9.44 13.97 1.53
N GLY A 116 -8.71 12.85 1.55
CA GLY A 116 -8.52 11.99 0.39
C GLY A 116 -9.80 11.25 -0.01
N TRP A 117 -10.54 10.67 0.94
CA TRP A 117 -11.84 10.04 0.67
C TRP A 117 -12.89 11.04 0.18
N ILE A 118 -12.91 12.27 0.77
CA ILE A 118 -13.79 13.35 0.29
C ILE A 118 -13.44 13.68 -1.16
N LYS A 119 -12.18 13.75 -1.53
CA LYS A 119 -11.73 14.00 -2.90
C LYS A 119 -12.22 12.89 -3.85
N GLU A 120 -12.07 11.64 -3.48
CA GLU A 120 -12.57 10.50 -4.26
C GLU A 120 -14.11 10.47 -4.33
N LEU A 121 -14.81 10.67 -3.22
CA LEU A 121 -16.26 10.69 -3.19
C LEU A 121 -16.86 11.91 -3.89
N THR A 122 -16.19 13.08 -3.85
CA THR A 122 -16.66 14.31 -4.50
C THR A 122 -16.26 14.38 -5.97
N ALA A 123 -15.18 13.72 -6.38
CA ALA A 123 -14.81 13.58 -7.80
C ALA A 123 -15.80 12.70 -8.60
N GLY A 124 -16.86 12.24 -7.97
CA GLY A 124 -17.96 11.52 -8.59
C GLY A 124 -17.97 10.03 -8.25
N GLY A 125 -18.31 9.76 -7.01
CA GLY A 125 -18.47 8.39 -6.56
C GLY A 125 -19.27 7.54 -7.53
N HIS A 126 -18.72 6.41 -7.90
CA HIS A 126 -19.30 5.30 -8.67
C HIS A 126 -19.86 5.58 -10.08
N ALA A 127 -20.06 6.84 -10.50
CA ALA A 127 -20.68 7.15 -11.80
C ALA A 127 -19.68 7.59 -12.89
N THR A 128 -18.43 7.90 -12.52
CA THR A 128 -17.40 8.36 -13.45
C THR A 128 -15.99 7.82 -13.16
N HIS A 129 -15.82 7.04 -12.10
CA HIS A 129 -14.56 6.31 -11.90
C HIS A 129 -14.60 5.11 -12.85
N THR A 130 -13.89 5.21 -13.95
CA THR A 130 -13.42 4.01 -14.64
C THR A 130 -12.64 3.21 -13.61
N PRO A 131 -12.95 1.94 -13.33
CA PRO A 131 -12.14 1.15 -12.41
C PRO A 131 -10.67 1.32 -12.80
N GLU A 132 -9.76 1.45 -11.82
CA GLU A 132 -8.31 1.59 -12.08
C GLU A 132 -7.81 0.60 -13.14
N THR A 133 -8.43 -0.60 -13.17
CA THR A 133 -8.21 -1.63 -14.19
C THR A 133 -8.56 -1.19 -15.61
N GLU A 134 -9.50 -0.27 -15.80
CA GLU A 134 -9.88 0.25 -17.12
C GLU A 134 -9.13 1.52 -17.46
N GLU A 135 -8.82 2.34 -16.46
CA GLU A 135 -8.06 3.58 -16.64
C GLU A 135 -6.63 3.30 -17.09
N TYR A 136 -6.02 2.23 -16.57
CA TYR A 136 -4.64 1.82 -16.92
C TYR A 136 -4.58 0.66 -17.91
N GLY A 137 -5.72 0.29 -18.54
CA GLY A 137 -5.75 -0.84 -19.48
C GLY A 137 -5.42 -2.19 -18.86
N ILE A 138 -5.37 -2.28 -17.52
CA ILE A 138 -5.05 -3.50 -16.77
C ILE A 138 -6.35 -4.22 -16.45
N THR A 139 -6.48 -5.47 -16.88
CA THR A 139 -7.61 -6.32 -16.55
C THR A 139 -7.16 -7.46 -15.63
N SER A 140 -8.06 -7.92 -14.76
CA SER A 140 -7.79 -9.08 -13.91
C SER A 140 -8.76 -10.20 -14.18
N PHE A 141 -8.28 -11.44 -14.07
CA PHE A 141 -9.14 -12.61 -14.13
C PHE A 141 -8.69 -13.69 -13.15
N ALA A 142 -9.62 -14.48 -12.66
CA ALA A 142 -9.32 -15.62 -11.81
C ALA A 142 -9.25 -16.90 -12.66
N TYR A 143 -8.10 -17.56 -12.63
CA TYR A 143 -7.92 -18.85 -13.26
C TYR A 143 -8.01 -19.95 -12.21
N THR A 144 -9.07 -20.76 -12.27
CA THR A 144 -9.29 -21.86 -11.32
C THR A 144 -9.31 -23.20 -12.06
N ARG A 145 -8.48 -24.13 -11.60
CA ARG A 145 -8.44 -25.52 -12.09
C ARG A 145 -8.27 -26.48 -10.92
N ARG A 146 -8.83 -27.67 -11.07
CA ARG A 146 -8.75 -28.77 -10.09
C ARG A 146 -7.73 -29.85 -10.49
N LEU A 147 -7.03 -29.66 -11.58
CA LEU A 147 -5.96 -30.55 -12.04
C LEU A 147 -4.61 -29.94 -11.72
N PRO A 148 -3.62 -30.75 -11.32
CA PRO A 148 -2.28 -30.26 -11.09
C PRO A 148 -1.61 -29.80 -12.39
N PHE A 149 -0.70 -28.85 -12.27
CA PHE A 149 0.19 -28.46 -13.36
C PHE A 149 1.37 -29.44 -13.45
N HIS A 150 1.78 -29.71 -14.66
CA HIS A 150 3.03 -30.43 -14.90
C HIS A 150 4.23 -29.51 -14.54
N ALA A 151 5.04 -29.91 -13.55
CA ALA A 151 6.07 -29.06 -12.95
C ALA A 151 7.02 -28.41 -13.99
N LYS A 152 7.59 -29.19 -14.94
CA LYS A 152 8.48 -28.65 -15.97
C LYS A 152 7.80 -27.65 -16.90
N ARG A 153 6.55 -27.93 -17.32
CA ARG A 153 5.82 -27.03 -18.22
C ARG A 153 5.42 -25.74 -17.53
N PHE A 154 5.09 -25.83 -16.25
CA PHE A 154 4.77 -24.66 -15.46
C PHE A 154 6.01 -23.78 -15.24
N HIS A 155 7.15 -24.40 -14.93
CA HIS A 155 8.42 -23.69 -14.80
C HIS A 155 8.83 -22.97 -16.10
N GLN A 156 8.77 -23.67 -17.25
CA GLN A 156 9.02 -23.07 -18.56
C GLN A 156 8.07 -21.89 -18.86
N TRP A 157 6.82 -22.00 -18.46
CA TRP A 157 5.87 -20.92 -18.64
C TRP A 157 6.21 -19.71 -17.76
N LEU A 158 6.67 -19.92 -16.52
CA LEU A 158 7.13 -18.82 -15.65
C LEU A 158 8.37 -18.12 -16.23
N GLU A 159 9.31 -18.88 -16.81
CA GLU A 159 10.49 -18.32 -17.48
C GLU A 159 10.15 -17.53 -18.76
N GLN A 160 9.04 -17.85 -19.40
CA GLN A 160 8.58 -17.27 -20.65
C GLN A 160 7.24 -16.56 -20.45
N MET A 161 7.01 -16.02 -19.25
CA MET A 161 5.75 -15.33 -18.95
C MET A 161 5.51 -14.21 -19.97
N PRO A 162 4.33 -14.14 -20.57
CA PRO A 162 4.00 -13.06 -21.50
C PRO A 162 4.18 -11.67 -20.86
N GLU A 163 4.80 -10.75 -21.57
CA GLU A 163 5.06 -9.38 -21.09
C GLU A 163 3.81 -8.62 -20.68
N ASN A 164 2.65 -8.98 -21.22
CA ASN A 164 1.37 -8.40 -20.84
C ASN A 164 0.78 -8.94 -19.53
N ILE A 165 1.45 -9.87 -18.85
CA ILE A 165 1.08 -10.32 -17.50
C ILE A 165 1.91 -9.54 -16.48
N VAL A 166 1.32 -8.47 -15.94
CA VAL A 166 1.97 -7.60 -14.97
C VAL A 166 2.16 -8.29 -13.61
N ARG A 167 1.19 -9.12 -13.18
CA ARG A 167 1.23 -9.78 -11.88
C ARG A 167 0.39 -11.05 -11.84
N THR A 168 0.91 -12.08 -11.17
CA THR A 168 0.16 -13.28 -10.82
C THR A 168 0.25 -13.58 -9.33
N LYS A 169 -0.86 -13.99 -8.73
CA LYS A 169 -0.91 -14.48 -7.35
C LYS A 169 -1.82 -15.69 -7.29
N GLY A 170 -1.43 -16.72 -6.54
CA GLY A 170 -2.29 -17.87 -6.35
C GLY A 170 -1.62 -19.03 -5.65
N ILE A 171 -2.38 -20.11 -5.47
CA ILE A 171 -1.92 -21.40 -4.98
C ILE A 171 -1.81 -22.33 -6.18
N VAL A 172 -0.67 -22.95 -6.37
CA VAL A 172 -0.40 -23.85 -7.48
C VAL A 172 -0.19 -25.27 -6.97
N TRP A 173 -0.93 -26.21 -7.55
CA TRP A 173 -0.71 -27.61 -7.31
C TRP A 173 0.10 -28.19 -8.46
N LEU A 174 1.30 -28.71 -8.15
CA LEU A 174 2.22 -29.31 -9.10
C LEU A 174 2.19 -30.83 -8.94
N ALA A 175 2.28 -31.57 -10.07
CA ALA A 175 2.45 -33.01 -10.14
C ALA A 175 3.66 -33.40 -10.99
#